data_e3fafa2de7967ca00109b84d011caa86
#
_entry.id   e3fafa2de7967ca00109b84d011caa86
#
_cell.length_a   1.000
_cell.length_b   1.000
_cell.length_c   1.000
_cell.angle_alpha   90.00
_cell.angle_beta   90.00
_cell.angle_gamma   90.00
#
_symmetry.space_group_name_H-M   'P 1'
#
loop_
_entity.id
_entity.type
_entity.pdbx_description
1 polymer ?
#
loop_
_entity_poly.entity_id
_entity_poly.type
_entity_poly.pdbx_seq_one_letter_code
_entity_poly.pdbx_strand_id
1 'polypeptide(L)'
;MEKVTIKDVAREAGVSISTVSNALNDVDVLNPETKSHVLKVAKQLNYVPNLNGKLLRNGKTKMLGFFTTSVAGPYFYKLVESMSRECDRLGYGLNVFVTKDKQVIMSNILGRRVDGVIIYEELRIDEEEIAAMVKDKIKAVFLDRPLKNETMGSVIFNSFESAYEATKYLINLGHKKIAYISGVDEMYDSVQRKEGYLAALRQYQLPTNEEYIIQGYFEEESTYNAIKSLVHLSPEKMPDAFLAGNDLSAIGCIQALKSNGYEVPLDISVMGFDDIDIAQYFSPPLTTVRNQIARQGILSINHLVRMIQKKEQGEMMKLPGELIVRGSTQVKIDRY
;
A
#
# COMPACT_ATOMS: atom_id res chain seq x y z
N MET A 1 39.14 -10.74 11.88
CA MET A 1 38.78 -10.84 13.30
C MET A 1 37.67 -11.87 13.45
N GLU A 2 37.86 -12.87 14.27
CA GLU A 2 36.83 -13.86 14.57
C GLU A 2 35.64 -13.14 15.27
N LYS A 3 34.43 -13.48 14.87
CA LYS A 3 33.21 -12.90 15.43
C LYS A 3 32.99 -13.42 16.85
N VAL A 4 32.95 -12.52 17.84
CA VAL A 4 32.66 -12.89 19.25
C VAL A 4 31.36 -13.66 19.35
N THR A 5 31.36 -14.77 20.04
CA THR A 5 30.23 -15.67 20.21
C THR A 5 29.67 -15.62 21.64
N ILE A 6 28.47 -16.16 21.85
CA ILE A 6 27.88 -16.27 23.20
C ILE A 6 28.75 -17.10 24.13
N LYS A 7 29.55 -18.06 23.58
CA LYS A 7 30.50 -18.86 24.36
C LYS A 7 31.65 -18.02 24.91
N ASP A 8 32.10 -17.04 24.17
CA ASP A 8 33.18 -16.15 24.62
C ASP A 8 32.70 -15.22 25.72
N VAL A 9 31.46 -14.70 25.62
CA VAL A 9 30.84 -13.92 26.71
C VAL A 9 30.68 -14.80 27.98
N ALA A 10 30.23 -16.03 27.83
CA ALA A 10 30.06 -16.95 28.96
C ALA A 10 31.39 -17.26 29.66
N ARG A 11 32.45 -17.48 28.89
CA ARG A 11 33.81 -17.72 29.39
C ARG A 11 34.34 -16.49 30.14
N GLU A 12 34.24 -15.31 29.55
CA GLU A 12 34.75 -14.06 30.14
C GLU A 12 33.96 -13.64 31.40
N ALA A 13 32.64 -13.87 31.39
CA ALA A 13 31.77 -13.54 32.53
C ALA A 13 31.80 -14.61 33.62
N GLY A 14 32.48 -15.77 33.42
CA GLY A 14 32.53 -16.87 34.38
C GLY A 14 31.19 -17.55 34.66
N VAL A 15 30.26 -17.54 33.66
CA VAL A 15 28.92 -18.10 33.84
C VAL A 15 28.58 -19.08 32.72
N SER A 16 27.45 -19.79 32.85
CA SER A 16 26.98 -20.70 31.80
C SER A 16 26.42 -19.94 30.59
N ILE A 17 26.41 -20.55 29.39
CA ILE A 17 25.80 -20.02 28.20
C ILE A 17 24.30 -19.69 28.41
N SER A 18 23.59 -20.52 29.20
CA SER A 18 22.20 -20.30 29.58
C SER A 18 22.03 -19.03 30.42
N THR A 19 22.96 -18.77 31.36
CA THR A 19 22.97 -17.55 32.15
C THR A 19 23.17 -16.31 31.29
N VAL A 20 24.14 -16.33 30.35
CA VAL A 20 24.33 -15.26 29.39
C VAL A 20 23.05 -15.02 28.53
N SER A 21 22.47 -16.10 28.02
CA SER A 21 21.25 -16.03 27.26
C SER A 21 20.07 -15.41 28.03
N ASN A 22 19.93 -15.79 29.32
CA ASN A 22 18.87 -15.24 30.17
C ASN A 22 19.12 -13.77 30.48
N ALA A 23 20.36 -13.36 30.75
CA ALA A 23 20.71 -11.96 30.98
C ALA A 23 20.41 -11.07 29.75
N LEU A 24 20.78 -11.54 28.55
CA LEU A 24 20.56 -10.82 27.31
C LEU A 24 19.08 -10.73 26.86
N ASN A 25 18.25 -11.65 27.35
CA ASN A 25 16.82 -11.69 27.03
C ASN A 25 15.91 -11.16 28.15
N ASP A 26 16.47 -10.53 29.15
CA ASP A 26 15.75 -9.92 30.27
C ASP A 26 14.81 -10.87 31.02
N VAL A 27 15.24 -12.12 31.21
CA VAL A 27 14.45 -13.14 31.92
C VAL A 27 14.67 -12.95 33.42
N ASP A 28 13.58 -12.83 34.20
CA ASP A 28 13.59 -12.56 35.65
C ASP A 28 14.01 -13.75 36.53
N VAL A 29 14.86 -14.62 36.01
CA VAL A 29 15.39 -15.78 36.78
C VAL A 29 16.81 -15.55 37.29
N LEU A 30 17.39 -14.38 37.00
CA LEU A 30 18.77 -14.06 37.39
C LEU A 30 18.83 -13.02 38.50
N ASN A 31 19.80 -13.21 39.41
CA ASN A 31 20.17 -12.15 40.35
C ASN A 31 20.56 -10.88 39.58
N PRO A 32 20.09 -9.67 39.99
CA PRO A 32 20.39 -8.37 39.34
C PRO A 32 21.89 -8.12 39.15
N GLU A 33 22.73 -8.52 40.12
CA GLU A 33 24.17 -8.38 40.02
C GLU A 33 24.78 -9.24 38.91
N THR A 34 24.39 -10.52 38.83
CA THR A 34 24.81 -11.41 37.74
C THR A 34 24.39 -10.91 36.38
N LYS A 35 23.15 -10.41 36.25
CA LYS A 35 22.64 -9.84 35.02
C LYS A 35 23.46 -8.61 34.59
N SER A 36 23.69 -7.66 35.50
CA SER A 36 24.50 -6.47 35.27
C SER A 36 25.94 -6.83 34.86
N HIS A 37 26.55 -7.79 35.51
CA HIS A 37 27.89 -8.26 35.16
C HIS A 37 27.97 -8.85 33.76
N VAL A 38 27.05 -9.74 33.38
CA VAL A 38 27.00 -10.34 32.02
C VAL A 38 26.78 -9.28 30.94
N LEU A 39 25.88 -8.33 31.18
CA LEU A 39 25.62 -7.24 30.21
C LEU A 39 26.86 -6.33 30.02
N LYS A 40 27.61 -6.09 31.11
CA LYS A 40 28.86 -5.32 31.05
C LYS A 40 29.92 -6.05 30.23
N VAL A 41 30.13 -7.34 30.46
CA VAL A 41 31.08 -8.18 29.71
C VAL A 41 30.68 -8.26 28.23
N ALA A 42 29.41 -8.50 27.93
CA ALA A 42 28.92 -8.52 26.56
C ALA A 42 29.21 -7.20 25.81
N LYS A 43 29.02 -6.06 26.49
CA LYS A 43 29.32 -4.74 25.94
C LYS A 43 30.84 -4.53 25.74
N GLN A 44 31.68 -4.95 26.68
CA GLN A 44 33.15 -4.87 26.57
C GLN A 44 33.70 -5.67 25.38
N LEU A 45 33.11 -6.86 25.14
CA LEU A 45 33.48 -7.72 24.03
C LEU A 45 32.83 -7.29 22.70
N ASN A 46 32.02 -6.23 22.66
CA ASN A 46 31.21 -5.83 21.51
C ASN A 46 30.38 -7.01 20.96
N TYR A 47 29.89 -7.84 21.86
CA TYR A 47 29.06 -8.97 21.46
C TYR A 47 27.69 -8.52 21.01
N VAL A 48 27.33 -8.88 19.77
CA VAL A 48 25.98 -8.69 19.23
C VAL A 48 25.30 -10.05 19.20
N PRO A 49 24.16 -10.23 19.89
CA PRO A 49 23.41 -11.48 19.85
C PRO A 49 23.07 -11.88 18.42
N ASN A 50 23.27 -13.16 18.09
CA ASN A 50 22.86 -13.70 16.80
C ASN A 50 21.32 -13.83 16.80
N LEU A 51 20.66 -13.00 15.98
CA LEU A 51 19.20 -13.00 15.83
C LEU A 51 18.67 -14.37 15.40
N ASN A 52 19.41 -15.12 14.56
CA ASN A 52 19.04 -16.46 14.14
C ASN A 52 19.02 -17.46 15.31
N GLY A 53 19.95 -17.31 16.28
CA GLY A 53 19.95 -18.10 17.51
C GLY A 53 18.78 -17.77 18.45
N LYS A 54 18.34 -16.51 18.46
CA LYS A 54 17.15 -16.07 19.20
C LYS A 54 15.86 -16.61 18.58
N LEU A 55 15.81 -16.66 17.25
CA LEU A 55 14.73 -17.25 16.46
C LEU A 55 14.51 -18.73 16.76
N LEU A 56 15.60 -19.52 16.72
CA LEU A 56 15.57 -20.95 16.99
C LEU A 56 15.06 -21.29 18.40
N ARG A 57 15.29 -20.39 19.37
CA ARG A 57 14.89 -20.61 20.76
C ARG A 57 13.48 -20.14 21.09
N ASN A 58 13.07 -18.98 20.57
CA ASN A 58 11.81 -18.32 20.94
C ASN A 58 10.71 -18.48 19.90
N GLY A 59 10.99 -18.98 18.71
CA GLY A 59 10.04 -19.15 17.60
C GLY A 59 9.43 -17.85 17.09
N LYS A 60 9.94 -16.67 17.52
CA LYS A 60 9.44 -15.35 17.14
C LYS A 60 10.59 -14.43 16.76
N THR A 61 10.44 -13.75 15.63
CA THR A 61 11.42 -12.81 15.10
C THR A 61 11.25 -11.40 15.65
N LYS A 62 10.02 -11.05 16.04
CA LYS A 62 9.59 -9.67 16.26
C LYS A 62 9.74 -8.77 15.02
N MET A 63 9.74 -9.40 13.84
CA MET A 63 9.77 -8.71 12.55
C MET A 63 8.50 -9.04 11.77
N LEU A 64 7.93 -8.04 11.12
CA LEU A 64 6.87 -8.18 10.13
C LEU A 64 7.43 -7.91 8.73
N GLY A 65 6.93 -8.59 7.72
CA GLY A 65 7.35 -8.41 6.33
C GLY A 65 6.30 -7.66 5.52
N PHE A 66 6.71 -6.62 4.81
CA PHE A 66 5.90 -6.01 3.75
C PHE A 66 6.49 -6.40 2.40
N PHE A 67 5.71 -7.07 1.57
CA PHE A 67 6.11 -7.56 0.24
C PHE A 67 5.41 -6.73 -0.82
N THR A 68 6.20 -6.16 -1.74
CA THR A 68 5.73 -5.29 -2.83
C THR A 68 6.67 -5.36 -4.02
N THR A 69 6.24 -4.92 -5.19
CA THR A 69 7.08 -4.80 -6.40
C THR A 69 7.76 -3.44 -6.48
N SER A 70 7.26 -2.43 -5.78
CA SER A 70 7.78 -1.06 -5.77
C SER A 70 7.55 -0.39 -4.42
N VAL A 71 8.37 0.60 -4.12
CA VAL A 71 8.15 1.57 -3.03
C VAL A 71 8.15 3.01 -3.56
N ALA A 72 8.11 3.15 -4.88
CA ALA A 72 8.09 4.45 -5.52
C ALA A 72 6.70 5.11 -5.47
N GLY A 73 6.69 6.44 -5.43
CA GLY A 73 5.48 7.24 -5.47
C GLY A 73 4.83 7.51 -4.11
N PRO A 74 3.91 8.49 -4.09
CA PRO A 74 3.35 9.06 -2.87
C PRO A 74 2.48 8.07 -2.06
N TYR A 75 1.84 7.11 -2.70
CA TYR A 75 1.10 6.04 -2.03
C TYR A 75 2.03 5.19 -1.14
N PHE A 76 3.14 4.71 -1.70
CA PHE A 76 4.02 3.77 -1.00
C PHE A 76 4.77 4.41 0.17
N TYR A 77 5.30 5.62 0.04
CA TYR A 77 6.01 6.23 1.16
C TYR A 77 5.08 6.47 2.36
N LYS A 78 3.84 6.93 2.10
CA LYS A 78 2.83 7.17 3.16
C LYS A 78 2.39 5.88 3.84
N LEU A 79 2.23 4.82 3.04
CA LEU A 79 1.89 3.47 3.53
C LEU A 79 3.02 2.91 4.40
N VAL A 80 4.26 2.87 3.89
CA VAL A 80 5.42 2.30 4.61
C VAL A 80 5.72 3.09 5.87
N GLU A 81 5.66 4.42 5.83
CA GLU A 81 5.86 5.25 7.00
C GLU A 81 4.83 4.95 8.10
N SER A 82 3.56 4.84 7.74
CA SER A 82 2.49 4.54 8.69
C SER A 82 2.61 3.13 9.28
N MET A 83 2.99 2.14 8.46
CA MET A 83 3.29 0.78 8.92
C MET A 83 4.48 0.75 9.88
N SER A 84 5.57 1.44 9.54
CA SER A 84 6.79 1.48 10.36
C SER A 84 6.52 2.06 11.73
N ARG A 85 5.85 3.23 11.80
CA ARG A 85 5.47 3.85 13.08
C ARG A 85 4.59 2.94 13.93
N GLU A 86 3.66 2.22 13.30
CA GLU A 86 2.77 1.32 14.03
C GLU A 86 3.48 0.03 14.48
N CYS A 87 4.43 -0.48 13.70
CA CYS A 87 5.32 -1.56 14.12
C CYS A 87 6.12 -1.17 15.38
N ASP A 88 6.74 0.01 15.36
CA ASP A 88 7.52 0.52 16.51
C ASP A 88 6.64 0.62 17.75
N ARG A 89 5.41 1.15 17.64
CA ARG A 89 4.46 1.26 18.74
C ARG A 89 4.09 -0.10 19.35
N LEU A 90 4.05 -1.15 18.53
CA LEU A 90 3.70 -2.52 18.95
C LEU A 90 4.90 -3.39 19.31
N GLY A 91 6.13 -2.85 19.26
CA GLY A 91 7.36 -3.57 19.56
C GLY A 91 7.75 -4.60 18.49
N TYR A 92 7.48 -4.29 17.21
CA TYR A 92 7.90 -5.03 16.04
C TYR A 92 8.83 -4.18 15.16
N GLY A 93 9.70 -4.84 14.40
CA GLY A 93 10.39 -4.21 13.27
C GLY A 93 9.66 -4.49 11.96
N LEU A 94 9.81 -3.62 10.97
CA LEU A 94 9.28 -3.80 9.61
C LEU A 94 10.42 -4.10 8.64
N ASN A 95 10.34 -5.23 7.94
CA ASN A 95 11.18 -5.54 6.78
C ASN A 95 10.38 -5.30 5.50
N VAL A 96 10.92 -4.49 4.60
CA VAL A 96 10.32 -4.24 3.27
C VAL A 96 11.08 -5.06 2.24
N PHE A 97 10.37 -5.93 1.54
CA PHE A 97 10.89 -6.78 0.46
C PHE A 97 10.36 -6.24 -0.87
N VAL A 98 11.26 -5.67 -1.67
CA VAL A 98 10.93 -5.14 -3.00
C VAL A 98 11.47 -6.10 -4.04
N THR A 99 10.58 -6.89 -4.65
CA THR A 99 10.96 -7.89 -5.66
C THR A 99 9.74 -8.33 -6.48
N LYS A 100 9.98 -8.71 -7.74
CA LYS A 100 8.99 -9.35 -8.62
C LYS A 100 9.19 -10.88 -8.69
N ASP A 101 10.23 -11.39 -8.05
CA ASP A 101 10.56 -12.82 -8.06
C ASP A 101 9.74 -13.58 -7.02
N LYS A 102 8.76 -14.35 -7.49
CA LYS A 102 7.86 -15.15 -6.67
C LYS A 102 8.61 -16.18 -5.81
N GLN A 103 9.70 -16.78 -6.31
CA GLN A 103 10.47 -17.75 -5.53
C GLN A 103 11.15 -17.09 -4.33
N VAL A 104 11.69 -15.89 -4.52
CA VAL A 104 12.27 -15.09 -3.45
C VAL A 104 11.18 -14.73 -2.43
N ILE A 105 9.99 -14.32 -2.89
CA ILE A 105 8.85 -13.99 -2.01
C ILE A 105 8.47 -15.20 -1.18
N MET A 106 8.13 -16.32 -1.82
CA MET A 106 7.64 -17.51 -1.14
C MET A 106 8.69 -18.13 -0.22
N SER A 107 9.96 -18.12 -0.60
CA SER A 107 11.06 -18.62 0.26
C SER A 107 11.23 -17.78 1.54
N ASN A 108 11.00 -16.46 1.48
CA ASN A 108 11.05 -15.60 2.67
C ASN A 108 9.82 -15.79 3.55
N ILE A 109 8.63 -15.95 2.96
CA ILE A 109 7.36 -16.16 3.67
C ILE A 109 7.37 -17.53 4.37
N LEU A 110 7.56 -18.61 3.61
CA LEU A 110 7.53 -19.99 4.14
C LEU A 110 8.75 -20.31 5.01
N GLY A 111 9.89 -19.66 4.73
CA GLY A 111 11.10 -19.76 5.57
C GLY A 111 11.00 -19.07 6.93
N ARG A 112 9.86 -18.46 7.26
CA ARG A 112 9.56 -17.82 8.56
C ARG A 112 10.61 -16.79 9.00
N ARG A 113 11.12 -16.01 8.05
CA ARG A 113 12.05 -14.91 8.37
C ARG A 113 11.36 -13.75 9.10
N VAL A 114 10.04 -13.75 9.10
CA VAL A 114 9.17 -12.76 9.75
C VAL A 114 8.02 -13.49 10.45
N ASP A 115 7.41 -12.86 11.46
CA ASP A 115 6.32 -13.45 12.24
C ASP A 115 4.97 -13.42 11.51
N GLY A 116 4.85 -12.55 10.53
CA GLY A 116 3.69 -12.41 9.66
C GLY A 116 3.98 -11.45 8.52
N VAL A 117 3.11 -11.43 7.51
CA VAL A 117 3.36 -10.74 6.26
C VAL A 117 2.21 -9.82 5.86
N ILE A 118 2.55 -8.70 5.23
CA ILE A 118 1.63 -7.83 4.50
C ILE A 118 2.01 -7.92 3.04
N ILE A 119 1.05 -8.10 2.18
CA ILE A 119 1.26 -8.38 0.76
C ILE A 119 0.47 -7.37 -0.06
N TYR A 120 1.17 -6.70 -0.97
CA TYR A 120 0.56 -5.88 -2.00
C TYR A 120 0.30 -6.73 -3.25
N GLU A 121 -0.93 -6.72 -3.78
CA GLU A 121 -1.43 -7.71 -4.76
C GLU A 121 -0.70 -7.69 -6.11
N GLU A 122 0.03 -6.62 -6.42
CA GLU A 122 0.88 -6.56 -7.62
C GLU A 122 1.82 -7.78 -7.76
N LEU A 123 2.08 -8.47 -6.65
CA LEU A 123 2.87 -9.70 -6.60
C LEU A 123 2.16 -10.92 -7.22
N ARG A 124 0.86 -10.83 -7.45
CA ARG A 124 0.03 -11.89 -8.08
C ARG A 124 0.28 -13.28 -7.48
N ILE A 125 0.18 -13.36 -6.16
CA ILE A 125 0.23 -14.63 -5.45
C ILE A 125 -0.98 -15.46 -5.86
N ASP A 126 -0.76 -16.65 -6.44
CA ASP A 126 -1.81 -17.52 -6.94
C ASP A 126 -2.46 -18.38 -5.83
N GLU A 127 -3.48 -19.14 -6.21
CA GLU A 127 -4.24 -19.97 -5.27
C GLU A 127 -3.40 -21.12 -4.68
N GLU A 128 -2.40 -21.63 -5.40
CA GLU A 128 -1.51 -22.69 -4.91
C GLU A 128 -0.57 -22.13 -3.83
N GLU A 129 -0.03 -20.95 -4.06
CA GLU A 129 0.80 -20.22 -3.11
C GLU A 129 0.02 -19.84 -1.85
N ILE A 130 -1.24 -19.39 -2.00
CA ILE A 130 -2.15 -19.14 -0.87
C ILE A 130 -2.43 -20.44 -0.10
N ALA A 131 -2.71 -21.53 -0.79
CA ALA A 131 -2.94 -22.83 -0.15
C ALA A 131 -1.71 -23.30 0.64
N ALA A 132 -0.50 -23.12 0.10
CA ALA A 132 0.75 -23.40 0.81
C ALA A 132 0.91 -22.56 2.08
N MET A 133 0.63 -21.25 1.99
CA MET A 133 0.66 -20.35 3.15
C MET A 133 -0.38 -20.74 4.21
N VAL A 134 -1.59 -21.14 3.82
CA VAL A 134 -2.64 -21.62 4.74
C VAL A 134 -2.20 -22.90 5.43
N LYS A 135 -1.66 -23.87 4.68
CA LYS A 135 -1.13 -25.14 5.22
C LYS A 135 -0.07 -24.90 6.28
N ASP A 136 0.82 -23.94 6.04
CA ASP A 136 1.89 -23.60 6.97
C ASP A 136 1.45 -22.58 8.05
N LYS A 137 0.16 -22.25 8.10
CA LYS A 137 -0.44 -21.31 9.06
C LYS A 137 0.24 -19.94 9.09
N ILE A 138 0.69 -19.47 7.94
CA ILE A 138 1.26 -18.13 7.78
C ILE A 138 0.17 -17.10 8.03
N LYS A 139 0.44 -16.12 8.88
CA LYS A 139 -0.44 -14.97 9.09
C LYS A 139 -0.15 -13.90 8.06
N ALA A 140 -1.17 -13.51 7.28
CA ALA A 140 -1.03 -12.55 6.19
C ALA A 140 -2.17 -11.53 6.15
N VAL A 141 -1.86 -10.31 5.71
CA VAL A 141 -2.84 -9.27 5.36
C VAL A 141 -2.57 -8.78 3.95
N PHE A 142 -3.59 -8.85 3.09
CA PHE A 142 -3.53 -8.35 1.73
C PHE A 142 -4.06 -6.92 1.65
N LEU A 143 -3.43 -6.07 0.84
CA LEU A 143 -3.81 -4.65 0.71
C LEU A 143 -4.69 -4.36 -0.48
N ASP A 144 -4.61 -5.17 -1.52
CA ASP A 144 -5.30 -4.94 -2.80
C ASP A 144 -5.93 -6.25 -3.32
N ARG A 145 -6.37 -7.09 -2.41
CA ARG A 145 -7.07 -8.34 -2.71
C ARG A 145 -8.08 -8.64 -1.62
N PRO A 146 -9.37 -8.84 -1.96
CA PRO A 146 -10.36 -9.28 -1.01
C PRO A 146 -10.12 -10.75 -0.62
N LEU A 147 -9.60 -10.98 0.58
CA LEU A 147 -9.34 -12.31 1.12
C LEU A 147 -9.68 -12.36 2.61
N LYS A 148 -10.35 -13.46 3.03
CA LYS A 148 -10.68 -13.72 4.43
C LYS A 148 -10.71 -15.20 4.70
N ASN A 149 -9.85 -15.67 5.61
CA ASN A 149 -9.88 -17.04 6.15
C ASN A 149 -9.27 -17.06 7.57
N GLU A 150 -8.99 -18.23 8.14
CA GLU A 150 -8.46 -18.36 9.50
C GLU A 150 -7.08 -17.73 9.72
N THR A 151 -6.28 -17.61 8.67
CA THR A 151 -4.90 -17.13 8.77
C THR A 151 -4.63 -15.87 7.98
N MET A 152 -5.57 -15.42 7.15
CA MET A 152 -5.37 -14.31 6.23
C MET A 152 -6.56 -13.37 6.24
N GLY A 153 -6.27 -12.08 6.16
CA GLY A 153 -7.27 -11.02 6.04
C GLY A 153 -6.88 -9.98 4.99
N SER A 154 -7.70 -8.96 4.84
CA SER A 154 -7.45 -7.86 3.90
C SER A 154 -7.81 -6.52 4.50
N VAL A 155 -7.07 -5.49 4.11
CA VAL A 155 -7.43 -4.08 4.32
C VAL A 155 -7.39 -3.39 2.97
N ILE A 156 -8.54 -3.23 2.34
CA ILE A 156 -8.70 -2.72 0.98
C ILE A 156 -9.50 -1.42 0.96
N PHE A 157 -9.40 -0.67 -0.13
CA PHE A 157 -10.26 0.49 -0.35
C PHE A 157 -11.63 0.07 -0.94
N ASN A 158 -12.67 0.86 -0.65
CA ASN A 158 -13.97 0.69 -1.29
C ASN A 158 -13.97 1.43 -2.65
N SER A 159 -13.09 0.98 -3.55
CA SER A 159 -12.75 1.65 -4.80
C SER A 159 -13.93 1.75 -5.77
N PHE A 160 -14.81 0.72 -5.81
CA PHE A 160 -16.01 0.76 -6.64
C PHE A 160 -16.94 1.92 -6.24
N GLU A 161 -17.34 1.96 -4.98
CA GLU A 161 -18.26 2.98 -4.47
C GLU A 161 -17.67 4.39 -4.59
N SER A 162 -16.37 4.51 -4.29
CA SER A 162 -15.66 5.78 -4.38
C SER A 162 -15.61 6.30 -5.82
N ALA A 163 -15.35 5.45 -6.81
CA ALA A 163 -15.34 5.84 -8.22
C ALA A 163 -16.74 6.11 -8.75
N TYR A 164 -17.75 5.36 -8.27
CA TYR A 164 -19.15 5.62 -8.58
C TYR A 164 -19.56 7.03 -8.11
N GLU A 165 -19.31 7.38 -6.85
CA GLU A 165 -19.64 8.72 -6.30
C GLU A 165 -18.80 9.83 -6.94
N ALA A 166 -17.55 9.60 -7.30
CA ALA A 166 -16.72 10.53 -8.06
C ALA A 166 -17.30 10.83 -9.45
N THR A 167 -17.72 9.79 -10.16
CA THR A 167 -18.35 9.94 -11.49
C THR A 167 -19.69 10.66 -11.39
N LYS A 168 -20.52 10.30 -10.43
CA LYS A 168 -21.79 10.95 -10.13
C LYS A 168 -21.60 12.42 -9.79
N TYR A 169 -20.54 12.80 -9.07
CA TYR A 169 -20.19 14.20 -8.83
C TYR A 169 -19.95 14.94 -10.14
N LEU A 170 -19.17 14.42 -11.07
CA LEU A 170 -18.94 15.03 -12.38
C LEU A 170 -20.24 15.13 -13.20
N ILE A 171 -21.08 14.11 -13.16
CA ILE A 171 -22.41 14.13 -13.82
C ILE A 171 -23.28 15.25 -13.22
N ASN A 172 -23.31 15.42 -11.90
CA ASN A 172 -24.07 16.46 -11.22
C ASN A 172 -23.56 17.88 -11.53
N LEU A 173 -22.30 18.02 -11.95
CA LEU A 173 -21.76 19.28 -12.50
C LEU A 173 -22.20 19.53 -13.96
N GLY A 174 -22.97 18.64 -14.56
CA GLY A 174 -23.48 18.77 -15.93
C GLY A 174 -22.60 18.15 -17.02
N HIS A 175 -21.52 17.47 -16.65
CA HIS A 175 -20.66 16.79 -17.62
C HIS A 175 -21.37 15.57 -18.21
N LYS A 176 -21.33 15.43 -19.54
CA LYS A 176 -21.98 14.33 -20.28
C LYS A 176 -20.98 13.42 -21.01
N LYS A 177 -19.83 13.97 -21.42
CA LYS A 177 -18.73 13.24 -22.05
C LYS A 177 -17.60 13.12 -21.03
N ILE A 178 -17.68 12.10 -20.18
CA ILE A 178 -16.69 11.89 -19.12
C ILE A 178 -15.77 10.75 -19.57
N ALA A 179 -14.46 11.00 -19.63
CA ALA A 179 -13.46 9.97 -19.89
C ALA A 179 -12.87 9.44 -18.59
N TYR A 180 -12.47 8.17 -18.59
CA TYR A 180 -11.79 7.52 -17.46
C TYR A 180 -10.34 7.19 -17.84
N ILE A 181 -9.39 7.59 -17.03
CA ILE A 181 -7.98 7.24 -17.19
C ILE A 181 -7.69 6.06 -16.26
N SER A 182 -7.52 4.86 -16.87
CA SER A 182 -7.37 3.62 -16.13
C SER A 182 -5.96 3.42 -15.56
N GLY A 183 -5.87 2.62 -14.52
CA GLY A 183 -4.61 2.08 -14.01
C GLY A 183 -4.20 0.79 -14.72
N VAL A 184 -3.49 -0.08 -14.03
CA VAL A 184 -3.10 -1.39 -14.54
C VAL A 184 -4.32 -2.32 -14.55
N ASP A 185 -4.64 -2.93 -15.69
CA ASP A 185 -5.92 -3.62 -15.94
C ASP A 185 -6.23 -4.77 -14.97
N GLU A 186 -5.22 -5.41 -14.43
CA GLU A 186 -5.41 -6.62 -13.59
C GLU A 186 -5.35 -6.32 -12.08
N MET A 187 -5.06 -5.07 -11.70
CA MET A 187 -5.05 -4.67 -10.29
C MET A 187 -6.49 -4.50 -9.78
N TYR A 188 -6.77 -5.05 -8.61
CA TYR A 188 -8.11 -5.01 -8.01
C TYR A 188 -8.69 -3.58 -7.94
N ASP A 189 -7.95 -2.62 -7.40
CA ASP A 189 -8.41 -1.23 -7.29
C ASP A 189 -8.66 -0.60 -8.66
N SER A 190 -7.83 -0.89 -9.67
CA SER A 190 -8.03 -0.39 -11.05
C SER A 190 -9.33 -0.91 -11.65
N VAL A 191 -9.57 -2.22 -11.52
CA VAL A 191 -10.81 -2.87 -11.98
C VAL A 191 -12.02 -2.30 -11.26
N GLN A 192 -11.97 -2.19 -9.93
CA GLN A 192 -13.09 -1.69 -9.12
C GLN A 192 -13.41 -0.21 -9.42
N ARG A 193 -12.39 0.64 -9.62
CA ARG A 193 -12.59 2.05 -10.00
C ARG A 193 -13.25 2.16 -11.37
N LYS A 194 -12.78 1.39 -12.37
CA LYS A 194 -13.37 1.33 -13.73
C LYS A 194 -14.83 0.88 -13.66
N GLU A 195 -15.12 -0.18 -12.92
CA GLU A 195 -16.48 -0.69 -12.77
C GLU A 195 -17.41 0.33 -12.08
N GLY A 196 -16.94 1.04 -11.05
CA GLY A 196 -17.68 2.10 -10.38
C GLY A 196 -18.01 3.25 -11.34
N TYR A 197 -17.04 3.70 -12.14
CA TYR A 197 -17.23 4.70 -13.19
C TYR A 197 -18.29 4.25 -14.20
N LEU A 198 -18.16 3.06 -14.77
CA LEU A 198 -19.12 2.52 -15.74
C LEU A 198 -20.52 2.34 -15.15
N ALA A 199 -20.61 1.91 -13.88
CA ALA A 199 -21.89 1.77 -13.18
C ALA A 199 -22.62 3.12 -13.03
N ALA A 200 -21.89 4.19 -12.70
CA ALA A 200 -22.47 5.53 -12.61
C ALA A 200 -22.97 6.01 -13.99
N LEU A 201 -22.18 5.88 -15.05
CA LEU A 201 -22.63 6.27 -16.40
C LEU A 201 -23.92 5.51 -16.80
N ARG A 202 -23.97 4.19 -16.59
CA ARG A 202 -25.16 3.39 -16.88
C ARG A 202 -26.39 3.85 -16.10
N GLN A 203 -26.24 4.12 -14.81
CA GLN A 203 -27.36 4.58 -13.98
C GLN A 203 -27.94 5.92 -14.42
N TYR A 204 -27.07 6.82 -14.87
CA TYR A 204 -27.48 8.14 -15.37
C TYR A 204 -27.74 8.17 -16.88
N GLN A 205 -27.79 7.00 -17.52
CA GLN A 205 -28.07 6.83 -18.95
C GLN A 205 -27.13 7.63 -19.87
N LEU A 206 -25.88 7.80 -19.43
CA LEU A 206 -24.83 8.37 -20.26
C LEU A 206 -24.12 7.29 -21.09
N PRO A 207 -23.62 7.62 -22.29
CA PRO A 207 -22.97 6.66 -23.16
C PRO A 207 -21.67 6.13 -22.51
N THR A 208 -21.54 4.80 -22.50
CA THR A 208 -20.29 4.12 -22.14
C THR A 208 -19.50 3.86 -23.41
N ASN A 209 -18.59 4.76 -23.75
CA ASN A 209 -17.77 4.64 -24.96
C ASN A 209 -16.38 4.13 -24.61
N GLU A 210 -15.95 3.03 -25.24
CA GLU A 210 -14.61 2.48 -25.04
C GLU A 210 -13.49 3.47 -25.39
N GLU A 211 -13.73 4.36 -26.35
CA GLU A 211 -12.79 5.42 -26.71
C GLU A 211 -12.51 6.41 -25.55
N TYR A 212 -13.39 6.44 -24.53
CA TYR A 212 -13.22 7.26 -23.33
C TYR A 212 -12.55 6.50 -22.17
N ILE A 213 -12.09 5.28 -22.40
CA ILE A 213 -11.26 4.54 -21.45
C ILE A 213 -9.81 4.62 -21.92
N ILE A 214 -9.01 5.45 -21.26
CA ILE A 214 -7.66 5.79 -21.65
C ILE A 214 -6.68 5.11 -20.70
N GLN A 215 -5.73 4.35 -21.24
CA GLN A 215 -4.75 3.66 -20.42
C GLN A 215 -3.68 4.62 -19.89
N GLY A 216 -3.59 4.79 -18.57
CA GLY A 216 -2.63 5.68 -17.89
C GLY A 216 -1.65 4.96 -16.97
N TYR A 217 -1.88 3.68 -16.65
CA TYR A 217 -1.03 2.82 -15.80
C TYR A 217 -0.74 3.37 -14.40
N PHE A 218 -1.55 4.31 -13.90
CA PHE A 218 -1.30 5.05 -12.65
C PHE A 218 -0.04 5.94 -12.68
N GLU A 219 0.46 6.26 -13.87
CA GLU A 219 1.70 7.00 -14.10
C GLU A 219 1.44 8.36 -14.76
N GLU A 220 2.18 9.38 -14.31
CA GLU A 220 2.07 10.75 -14.83
C GLU A 220 2.49 10.82 -16.31
N GLU A 221 3.67 10.28 -16.65
CA GLU A 221 4.24 10.34 -18.01
C GLU A 221 3.41 9.55 -19.02
N SER A 222 2.99 8.34 -18.68
CA SER A 222 2.14 7.50 -19.52
C SER A 222 0.83 8.20 -19.84
N THR A 223 0.20 8.81 -18.82
CA THR A 223 -1.03 9.58 -18.99
C THR A 223 -0.80 10.84 -19.82
N TYR A 224 0.26 11.61 -19.56
CA TYR A 224 0.60 12.77 -20.35
C TYR A 224 0.67 12.44 -21.85
N ASN A 225 1.38 11.39 -22.21
CA ASN A 225 1.55 10.96 -23.59
C ASN A 225 0.22 10.47 -24.22
N ALA A 226 -0.60 9.75 -23.48
CA ALA A 226 -1.90 9.27 -23.95
C ALA A 226 -2.86 10.44 -24.22
N ILE A 227 -2.96 11.41 -23.31
CA ILE A 227 -3.83 12.59 -23.48
C ILE A 227 -3.31 13.49 -24.59
N LYS A 228 -2.01 13.71 -24.70
CA LYS A 228 -1.42 14.46 -25.82
C LYS A 228 -1.78 13.83 -27.16
N SER A 229 -1.73 12.51 -27.28
CA SER A 229 -2.13 11.79 -28.48
C SER A 229 -3.62 11.97 -28.78
N LEU A 230 -4.49 11.88 -27.75
CA LEU A 230 -5.93 12.11 -27.91
C LEU A 230 -6.23 13.51 -28.46
N VAL A 231 -5.60 14.54 -27.90
CA VAL A 231 -5.79 15.95 -28.36
C VAL A 231 -5.40 16.11 -29.83
N HIS A 232 -4.30 15.51 -30.25
CA HIS A 232 -3.82 15.68 -31.64
C HIS A 232 -4.58 14.84 -32.67
N LEU A 233 -5.02 13.65 -32.31
CA LEU A 233 -5.65 12.73 -33.26
C LEU A 233 -7.18 12.87 -33.34
N SER A 234 -7.82 13.35 -32.31
CA SER A 234 -9.27 13.40 -32.21
C SER A 234 -9.77 14.62 -31.41
N PRO A 235 -9.41 15.86 -31.81
CA PRO A 235 -9.79 17.04 -31.03
C PRO A 235 -11.32 17.22 -30.92
N GLU A 236 -12.09 16.76 -31.92
CA GLU A 236 -13.55 16.81 -31.90
C GLU A 236 -14.20 15.81 -30.94
N LYS A 237 -13.43 14.80 -30.48
CA LYS A 237 -13.87 13.79 -29.53
C LYS A 237 -13.48 14.10 -28.08
N MET A 238 -12.91 15.29 -27.83
CA MET A 238 -12.48 15.62 -26.48
C MET A 238 -13.64 15.52 -25.48
N PRO A 239 -13.42 14.84 -24.34
CA PRO A 239 -14.40 14.81 -23.27
C PRO A 239 -14.50 16.18 -22.59
N ASP A 240 -15.60 16.38 -21.87
CA ASP A 240 -15.79 17.60 -21.06
C ASP A 240 -15.32 17.40 -19.59
N ALA A 241 -15.01 16.17 -19.21
CA ALA A 241 -14.34 15.88 -17.94
C ALA A 241 -13.51 14.58 -18.02
N PHE A 242 -12.47 14.50 -17.19
CA PHE A 242 -11.69 13.29 -16.93
C PHE A 242 -11.81 12.87 -15.46
N LEU A 243 -12.10 11.61 -15.23
CA LEU A 243 -11.86 10.95 -13.95
C LEU A 243 -10.59 10.09 -14.09
N ALA A 244 -9.53 10.45 -13.41
CA ALA A 244 -8.29 9.69 -13.41
C ALA A 244 -8.29 8.63 -12.31
N GLY A 245 -7.71 7.46 -12.60
CA GLY A 245 -7.60 6.35 -11.66
C GLY A 245 -6.74 6.68 -10.43
N ASN A 246 -5.82 7.65 -10.55
CA ASN A 246 -5.09 8.22 -9.42
C ASN A 246 -4.68 9.68 -9.68
N ASP A 247 -4.10 10.35 -8.67
CA ASP A 247 -3.70 11.76 -8.76
C ASP A 247 -2.50 11.97 -9.69
N LEU A 248 -1.56 11.04 -9.80
CA LEU A 248 -0.44 11.15 -10.74
C LEU A 248 -0.95 11.17 -12.19
N SER A 249 -1.89 10.29 -12.53
CA SER A 249 -2.56 10.31 -13.83
C SER A 249 -3.34 11.61 -14.04
N ALA A 250 -4.02 12.13 -13.02
CA ALA A 250 -4.72 13.42 -13.12
C ALA A 250 -3.74 14.58 -13.38
N ILE A 251 -2.58 14.59 -12.74
CA ILE A 251 -1.52 15.60 -12.96
C ILE A 251 -1.01 15.51 -14.39
N GLY A 252 -0.66 14.32 -14.89
CA GLY A 252 -0.23 14.11 -16.27
C GLY A 252 -1.29 14.55 -17.29
N CYS A 253 -2.56 14.28 -17.00
CA CYS A 253 -3.70 14.75 -17.80
C CYS A 253 -3.76 16.28 -17.85
N ILE A 254 -3.72 16.97 -16.70
CA ILE A 254 -3.77 18.44 -16.64
C ILE A 254 -2.58 19.06 -17.37
N GLN A 255 -1.38 18.51 -17.21
CA GLN A 255 -0.19 19.00 -17.91
C GLN A 255 -0.32 18.86 -19.43
N ALA A 256 -0.82 17.72 -19.92
CA ALA A 256 -1.04 17.49 -21.34
C ALA A 256 -2.11 18.43 -21.90
N LEU A 257 -3.23 18.64 -21.21
CA LEU A 257 -4.26 19.57 -21.60
C LEU A 257 -3.73 21.00 -21.70
N LYS A 258 -3.04 21.48 -20.66
CA LYS A 258 -2.46 22.84 -20.63
C LYS A 258 -1.42 23.05 -21.72
N SER A 259 -0.55 22.08 -21.99
CA SER A 259 0.46 22.19 -23.05
C SER A 259 -0.14 22.23 -24.45
N ASN A 260 -1.41 21.89 -24.61
CA ASN A 260 -2.18 21.95 -25.86
C ASN A 260 -3.26 23.05 -25.87
N GLY A 261 -3.18 24.01 -24.96
CA GLY A 261 -4.01 25.21 -24.97
C GLY A 261 -5.38 25.09 -24.30
N TYR A 262 -5.66 23.97 -23.60
CA TYR A 262 -6.87 23.81 -22.79
C TYR A 262 -6.69 24.37 -21.39
N GLU A 263 -7.71 25.04 -20.88
CA GLU A 263 -7.74 25.53 -19.50
C GLU A 263 -8.55 24.58 -18.60
N VAL A 264 -7.89 24.13 -17.49
CA VAL A 264 -8.54 23.32 -16.46
C VAL A 264 -8.85 24.23 -15.27
N PRO A 265 -10.10 24.32 -14.81
CA PRO A 265 -11.28 23.53 -15.21
C PRO A 265 -12.16 24.18 -16.32
N LEU A 266 -11.76 25.34 -16.87
CA LEU A 266 -12.64 26.18 -17.72
C LEU A 266 -13.11 25.47 -19.00
N ASP A 267 -12.26 24.74 -19.66
CA ASP A 267 -12.60 23.96 -20.84
C ASP A 267 -12.94 22.50 -20.49
N ILE A 268 -12.15 21.91 -19.61
CA ILE A 268 -12.25 20.50 -19.26
C ILE A 268 -12.01 20.34 -17.75
N SER A 269 -12.93 19.70 -17.06
CA SER A 269 -12.75 19.32 -15.66
C SER A 269 -11.86 18.08 -15.52
N VAL A 270 -10.99 18.04 -14.48
CA VAL A 270 -10.16 16.88 -14.19
C VAL A 270 -10.25 16.54 -12.72
N MET A 271 -10.50 15.26 -12.42
CA MET A 271 -10.59 14.72 -11.07
C MET A 271 -9.63 13.55 -10.88
N GLY A 272 -8.94 13.49 -9.74
CA GLY A 272 -8.00 12.45 -9.37
C GLY A 272 -8.53 11.44 -8.35
N PHE A 273 -7.60 10.64 -7.82
CA PHE A 273 -7.82 9.63 -6.77
C PHE A 273 -6.56 9.52 -5.91
N ASP A 274 -6.67 9.35 -4.59
CA ASP A 274 -5.70 9.12 -3.52
C ASP A 274 -5.50 10.32 -2.56
N ASP A 275 -5.66 11.57 -3.02
CA ASP A 275 -5.35 12.80 -2.28
C ASP A 275 -3.89 12.84 -1.80
N ILE A 276 -2.98 12.70 -2.77
CA ILE A 276 -1.55 12.83 -2.50
C ILE A 276 -1.19 14.26 -2.09
N ASP A 277 -0.09 14.43 -1.36
CA ASP A 277 0.24 15.71 -0.72
C ASP A 277 0.37 16.89 -1.71
N ILE A 278 0.84 16.62 -2.94
CA ILE A 278 0.96 17.64 -3.99
C ILE A 278 -0.39 18.09 -4.55
N ALA A 279 -1.45 17.30 -4.42
CA ALA A 279 -2.77 17.58 -5.04
C ALA A 279 -3.34 18.93 -4.61
N GLN A 280 -3.16 19.33 -3.34
CA GLN A 280 -3.65 20.62 -2.83
C GLN A 280 -2.83 21.84 -3.27
N TYR A 281 -1.56 21.63 -3.66
CA TYR A 281 -0.63 22.69 -4.09
C TYR A 281 -0.47 22.76 -5.61
N PHE A 282 -1.04 21.79 -6.33
CA PHE A 282 -0.99 21.75 -7.78
C PHE A 282 -1.80 22.91 -8.37
N SER A 283 -1.56 23.28 -9.62
CA SER A 283 -2.29 24.37 -10.28
C SER A 283 -3.04 23.88 -11.52
N PRO A 284 -4.40 23.88 -11.48
CA PRO A 284 -5.27 24.21 -10.33
C PRO A 284 -5.17 23.15 -9.21
N PRO A 285 -5.55 23.48 -7.94
CA PRO A 285 -5.64 22.51 -6.88
C PRO A 285 -6.57 21.35 -7.25
N LEU A 286 -6.09 20.10 -7.11
CA LEU A 286 -6.74 18.93 -7.67
C LEU A 286 -7.94 18.48 -6.83
N THR A 287 -9.13 18.43 -7.44
CA THR A 287 -10.29 17.70 -6.93
C THR A 287 -10.01 16.22 -7.02
N THR A 288 -10.21 15.48 -5.96
CA THR A 288 -9.81 14.07 -5.87
C THR A 288 -10.66 13.28 -4.89
N VAL A 289 -10.52 11.96 -4.89
CA VAL A 289 -11.02 11.09 -3.82
C VAL A 289 -9.88 10.81 -2.86
N ARG A 290 -10.05 11.17 -1.58
CA ARG A 290 -9.08 10.84 -0.53
C ARG A 290 -9.19 9.39 -0.13
N ASN A 291 -8.15 8.61 -0.38
CA ASN A 291 -7.95 7.30 0.21
C ASN A 291 -7.22 7.42 1.56
N GLN A 292 -7.67 6.64 2.54
CA GLN A 292 -7.10 6.66 3.89
C GLN A 292 -5.81 5.81 3.96
N ILE A 293 -4.78 6.14 3.15
CA ILE A 293 -3.57 5.33 2.97
C ILE A 293 -2.85 5.03 4.30
N ALA A 294 -2.63 6.06 5.11
CA ALA A 294 -1.99 5.88 6.41
C ALA A 294 -2.81 4.96 7.34
N ARG A 295 -4.15 5.08 7.29
CA ARG A 295 -5.04 4.21 8.06
C ARG A 295 -5.00 2.76 7.56
N GLN A 296 -4.87 2.55 6.24
CA GLN A 296 -4.67 1.22 5.67
C GLN A 296 -3.42 0.56 6.25
N GLY A 297 -2.28 1.27 6.29
CA GLY A 297 -1.04 0.77 6.89
C GLY A 297 -1.20 0.44 8.37
N ILE A 298 -1.77 1.35 9.17
CA ILE A 298 -2.01 1.16 10.61
C ILE A 298 -2.93 -0.06 10.86
N LEU A 299 -4.05 -0.16 10.16
CA LEU A 299 -5.00 -1.26 10.35
C LEU A 299 -4.42 -2.59 9.93
N SER A 300 -3.61 -2.63 8.86
CA SER A 300 -2.94 -3.85 8.39
C SER A 300 -1.96 -4.39 9.42
N ILE A 301 -1.13 -3.54 10.02
CA ILE A 301 -0.22 -3.92 11.09
C ILE A 301 -1.00 -4.38 12.33
N ASN A 302 -2.01 -3.61 12.77
CA ASN A 302 -2.82 -3.98 13.94
C ASN A 302 -3.51 -5.33 13.76
N HIS A 303 -4.12 -5.53 12.59
CA HIS A 303 -4.81 -6.78 12.29
C HIS A 303 -3.85 -7.96 12.26
N LEU A 304 -2.70 -7.82 11.58
CA LEU A 304 -1.66 -8.84 11.51
C LEU A 304 -1.15 -9.21 12.92
N VAL A 305 -0.86 -8.21 13.75
CA VAL A 305 -0.37 -8.44 15.12
C VAL A 305 -1.42 -9.12 16.00
N ARG A 306 -2.72 -8.77 15.86
CA ARG A 306 -3.81 -9.47 16.57
C ARG A 306 -3.89 -10.94 16.16
N MET A 307 -3.80 -11.25 14.86
CA MET A 307 -3.76 -12.64 14.38
C MET A 307 -2.56 -13.41 14.92
N ILE A 308 -1.38 -12.78 15.06
CA ILE A 308 -0.17 -13.40 15.60
C ILE A 308 -0.26 -13.62 17.11
N GLN A 309 -0.73 -12.62 17.86
CA GLN A 309 -0.69 -12.63 19.33
C GLN A 309 -1.94 -13.27 19.95
N LYS A 310 -3.12 -12.92 19.46
CA LYS A 310 -4.41 -13.32 20.03
C LYS A 310 -5.06 -14.49 19.33
N LYS A 311 -4.43 -15.00 18.25
CA LYS A 311 -4.97 -16.06 17.40
C LYS A 311 -6.36 -15.71 16.82
N GLU A 312 -6.61 -14.41 16.59
CA GLU A 312 -7.79 -13.96 15.87
C GLU A 312 -7.77 -14.48 14.44
N GLN A 313 -8.95 -14.67 13.86
CA GLN A 313 -9.09 -15.02 12.44
C GLN A 313 -8.83 -13.80 11.54
N GLY A 314 -8.52 -14.06 10.27
CA GLY A 314 -8.44 -13.00 9.29
C GLY A 314 -9.79 -12.33 9.06
N GLU A 315 -9.78 -11.01 8.89
CA GLU A 315 -10.94 -10.18 8.58
C GLU A 315 -10.71 -9.40 7.29
N MET A 316 -11.78 -9.07 6.60
CA MET A 316 -11.74 -8.15 5.46
C MET A 316 -12.31 -6.80 5.89
N MET A 317 -11.46 -5.78 5.84
CA MET A 317 -11.82 -4.39 6.15
C MET A 317 -11.83 -3.58 4.86
N LYS A 318 -12.93 -2.84 4.61
CA LYS A 318 -13.06 -1.90 3.50
C LYS A 318 -12.99 -0.47 4.02
N LEU A 319 -12.08 0.33 3.46
CA LEU A 319 -11.92 1.74 3.82
C LEU A 319 -12.67 2.62 2.79
N PRO A 320 -13.58 3.49 3.25
CA PRO A 320 -14.26 4.41 2.34
C PRO A 320 -13.33 5.50 1.85
N GLY A 321 -13.55 5.93 0.60
CA GLY A 321 -12.99 7.18 0.08
C GLY A 321 -13.83 8.38 0.49
N GLU A 322 -13.23 9.56 0.45
CA GLU A 322 -13.85 10.85 0.72
C GLU A 322 -13.64 11.79 -0.48
N LEU A 323 -14.71 12.37 -1.01
CA LEU A 323 -14.61 13.37 -2.07
C LEU A 323 -14.03 14.68 -1.53
N ILE A 324 -12.93 15.13 -2.11
CA ILE A 324 -12.26 16.39 -1.79
C ILE A 324 -12.36 17.33 -2.98
N VAL A 325 -13.28 18.27 -2.91
CA VAL A 325 -13.52 19.25 -3.97
C VAL A 325 -12.52 20.40 -3.86
N ARG A 326 -11.86 20.72 -4.98
CA ARG A 326 -10.90 21.82 -5.11
C ARG A 326 -11.13 22.58 -6.43
N GLY A 327 -10.08 23.06 -7.09
CA GLY A 327 -10.15 23.97 -8.22
C GLY A 327 -10.06 23.33 -9.60
N SER A 328 -9.90 22.00 -9.73
CA SER A 328 -9.74 21.34 -11.04
C SER A 328 -11.04 20.84 -11.67
N THR A 329 -12.18 21.09 -11.00
CA THR A 329 -13.52 20.77 -11.52
C THR A 329 -14.46 21.96 -11.33
N GLN A 330 -15.41 22.12 -12.25
CA GLN A 330 -16.46 23.16 -12.17
C GLN A 330 -17.75 22.69 -12.83
N VAL A 331 -18.82 23.43 -12.61
CA VAL A 331 -20.08 23.26 -13.35
C VAL A 331 -19.81 23.49 -14.83
N LYS A 332 -20.30 22.58 -15.68
CA LYS A 332 -20.18 22.72 -17.13
C LYS A 332 -20.94 23.94 -17.61
N ILE A 333 -20.24 24.80 -18.31
CA ILE A 333 -20.83 25.97 -18.98
C ILE A 333 -20.89 25.65 -20.47
N ASP A 334 -22.10 25.55 -21.04
CA ASP A 334 -22.26 25.44 -22.49
C ASP A 334 -21.83 26.79 -23.10
N ARG A 335 -20.65 26.82 -23.73
CA ARG A 335 -20.22 27.98 -24.51
C ARG A 335 -20.98 27.93 -25.84
N TYR A 336 -21.84 28.90 -26.05
CA TYR A 336 -22.57 29.13 -27.29
C TYR A 336 -21.64 29.49 -28.43
#